data_915c3e16b8705afd31c049caf74e7ad3
#
_entry.id   915c3e16b8705afd31c049caf74e7ad3
#
_cell.length_a   1.000
_cell.length_b   1.000
_cell.length_c   1.000
_cell.angle_alpha   90.00
_cell.angle_beta   90.00
_cell.angle_gamma   90.00
#
_symmetry.space_group_name_H-M   'P 1'
#
loop_
_entity.id
_entity.type
_entity.pdbx_description
1 polymer ?
#
loop_
_entity_poly.entity_id
_entity_poly.type
_entity_poly.pdbx_seq_one_letter_code
_entity_poly.pdbx_strand_id
1 'polypeptide(L)'
;KALRRGGVGHTQWLKEGDPRKELYDSARAFPLTGNEQVRTGRGRFRVHWSRELAGMMHELALSGSAELNWLTTWQPYCSRVLDPMLGWDPGVERTVIWYDPVTNERRLTGKLAEIMSRVRFERRQEEPLPIVWIDDEECYSTSKTQIESLEPAAPVLMVRPDERIGISRRQWRLICDFLDDSSGFPSVSLDEEGTVRDHAAHVGL
;
A
#
# COMPACT_ATOMS: atom_id res chain seq x y z
N LYS A 1 -10.35 -8.44 4.74
CA LYS A 1 -11.83 -8.39 4.53
C LYS A 1 -12.28 -9.01 3.19
N ALA A 2 -11.43 -9.11 2.17
CA ALA A 2 -11.74 -9.64 0.84
C ALA A 2 -12.17 -11.13 0.80
N LEU A 3 -12.12 -11.83 1.91
CA LEU A 3 -12.19 -13.28 1.93
C LEU A 3 -13.35 -13.88 2.71
N ARG A 4 -14.38 -13.17 2.81
CA ARG A 4 -15.66 -13.85 2.89
C ARG A 4 -15.92 -14.46 1.51
N ARG A 5 -16.40 -15.73 1.45
CA ARG A 5 -16.78 -16.49 0.25
C ARG A 5 -16.77 -15.65 -1.06
N GLY A 6 -15.86 -15.91 -1.97
CA GLY A 6 -15.76 -15.21 -3.26
C GLY A 6 -14.54 -14.31 -3.42
N GLY A 7 -13.48 -14.56 -2.68
CA GLY A 7 -12.16 -13.95 -2.96
C GLY A 7 -11.63 -14.38 -4.32
N VAL A 8 -10.53 -13.78 -4.73
CA VAL A 8 -9.89 -14.04 -6.02
C VAL A 8 -9.72 -15.54 -6.27
N GLY A 9 -10.17 -16.03 -7.41
CA GLY A 9 -10.17 -17.44 -7.77
C GLY A 9 -11.35 -18.27 -7.22
N HIS A 10 -12.26 -17.68 -6.45
CA HIS A 10 -13.41 -18.39 -5.85
C HIS A 10 -14.76 -17.75 -6.20
N THR A 11 -14.91 -17.29 -7.45
CA THR A 11 -16.11 -16.59 -7.92
C THR A 11 -17.17 -17.47 -8.58
N GLN A 12 -16.89 -18.76 -8.74
CA GLN A 12 -17.78 -19.70 -9.47
C GLN A 12 -19.19 -19.80 -8.87
N TRP A 13 -19.34 -19.56 -7.57
CA TRP A 13 -20.62 -19.59 -6.87
C TRP A 13 -21.39 -18.26 -6.94
N LEU A 14 -20.79 -17.21 -7.51
CA LEU A 14 -21.48 -15.93 -7.72
C LEU A 14 -22.41 -16.04 -8.92
N LYS A 15 -23.56 -15.40 -8.83
CA LYS A 15 -24.54 -15.33 -9.93
C LYS A 15 -23.95 -14.60 -11.12
N GLU A 16 -24.47 -14.88 -12.31
CA GLU A 16 -24.17 -14.12 -13.51
C GLU A 16 -24.52 -12.65 -13.29
N GLY A 17 -23.63 -11.71 -13.71
CA GLY A 17 -23.80 -10.29 -13.51
C GLY A 17 -23.44 -9.78 -12.09
N ASP A 18 -22.98 -10.63 -11.16
CA ASP A 18 -22.50 -10.15 -9.86
C ASP A 18 -21.19 -9.35 -10.06
N PRO A 19 -21.14 -8.05 -9.67
CA PRO A 19 -19.97 -7.21 -9.89
C PRO A 19 -18.70 -7.70 -9.19
N ARG A 20 -18.83 -8.60 -8.20
CA ARG A 20 -17.69 -9.23 -7.56
C ARG A 20 -16.95 -10.21 -8.48
N LYS A 21 -17.61 -10.76 -9.52
CA LYS A 21 -16.93 -11.60 -10.51
C LYS A 21 -15.83 -10.80 -11.21
N GLU A 22 -16.16 -9.61 -11.66
CA GLU A 22 -15.21 -8.71 -12.31
C GLU A 22 -14.12 -8.22 -11.35
N LEU A 23 -14.51 -7.83 -10.13
CA LEU A 23 -13.54 -7.36 -9.12
C LEU A 23 -12.49 -8.41 -8.78
N TYR A 24 -12.90 -9.67 -8.60
CA TYR A 24 -12.03 -10.77 -8.20
C TYR A 24 -11.53 -11.59 -9.38
N ASP A 25 -11.70 -11.11 -10.61
CA ASP A 25 -11.15 -11.75 -11.79
C ASP A 25 -9.61 -11.82 -11.70
N SER A 26 -9.05 -12.96 -12.06
CA SER A 26 -7.60 -13.19 -12.00
C SER A 26 -6.79 -12.31 -12.97
N ALA A 27 -7.42 -11.78 -14.02
CA ALA A 27 -6.80 -10.78 -14.89
C ALA A 27 -6.68 -9.41 -14.22
N ARG A 28 -7.52 -9.12 -13.22
CA ARG A 28 -7.52 -7.88 -12.45
C ARG A 28 -6.79 -8.01 -11.12
N ALA A 29 -7.12 -9.01 -10.34
CA ALA A 29 -6.67 -9.16 -8.96
C ALA A 29 -5.65 -10.28 -8.79
N PHE A 30 -4.70 -10.10 -7.90
CA PHE A 30 -3.78 -11.15 -7.49
C PHE A 30 -4.50 -12.17 -6.59
N PRO A 31 -4.29 -13.48 -6.78
CA PRO A 31 -4.93 -14.49 -5.97
C PRO A 31 -4.42 -14.44 -4.53
N LEU A 32 -5.33 -14.39 -3.57
CA LEU A 32 -5.01 -14.36 -2.14
C LEU A 32 -4.72 -15.78 -1.64
N THR A 33 -3.54 -16.28 -1.94
CA THR A 33 -3.09 -17.65 -1.65
C THR A 33 -2.50 -17.82 -0.25
N GLY A 34 -2.10 -16.72 0.39
CA GLY A 34 -1.65 -16.68 1.77
C GLY A 34 -2.82 -16.47 2.74
N ASN A 35 -2.82 -17.19 3.86
CA ASN A 35 -3.88 -17.09 4.86
C ASN A 35 -3.37 -17.57 6.21
N GLU A 36 -3.15 -16.64 7.13
CA GLU A 36 -2.69 -16.94 8.48
C GLU A 36 -3.48 -16.21 9.57
N GLN A 37 -3.49 -16.84 10.75
CA GLN A 37 -4.01 -16.20 11.94
C GLN A 37 -2.88 -15.64 12.79
N VAL A 38 -2.79 -14.32 12.81
CA VAL A 38 -1.78 -13.60 13.57
C VAL A 38 -2.32 -13.23 14.95
N ARG A 39 -1.52 -13.43 15.98
CA ARG A 39 -1.82 -13.03 17.35
C ARG A 39 -0.93 -11.84 17.74
N THR A 40 -1.56 -10.75 18.16
CA THR A 40 -0.88 -9.55 18.65
C THR A 40 -1.39 -9.20 20.04
N GLY A 41 -0.79 -8.23 20.70
CA GLY A 41 -1.30 -7.68 21.95
C GLY A 41 -2.71 -7.06 21.83
N ARG A 42 -3.17 -6.75 20.62
CA ARG A 42 -4.49 -6.17 20.32
C ARG A 42 -5.54 -7.23 19.95
N GLY A 43 -5.17 -8.52 19.88
CA GLY A 43 -6.11 -9.59 19.55
C GLY A 43 -5.59 -10.56 18.49
N ARG A 44 -6.54 -11.29 17.89
CA ARG A 44 -6.30 -12.24 16.81
C ARG A 44 -6.84 -11.68 15.51
N PHE A 45 -6.00 -11.65 14.49
CA PHE A 45 -6.34 -11.16 13.17
C PHE A 45 -6.10 -12.25 12.14
N ARG A 46 -7.04 -12.43 11.23
CA ARG A 46 -6.82 -13.28 10.07
C ARG A 46 -6.30 -12.40 8.94
N VAL A 47 -5.08 -12.67 8.51
CA VAL A 47 -4.41 -11.95 7.43
C VAL A 47 -4.44 -12.81 6.18
N HIS A 48 -4.77 -12.17 5.07
CA HIS A 48 -4.78 -12.78 3.76
C HIS A 48 -3.93 -11.94 2.82
N TRP A 49 -3.12 -12.58 2.01
CA TRP A 49 -2.26 -11.89 1.06
C TRP A 49 -2.04 -12.71 -0.21
N SER A 50 -1.57 -12.05 -1.24
CA SER A 50 -1.09 -12.74 -2.43
C SER A 50 0.39 -13.10 -2.25
N ARG A 51 0.71 -14.40 -2.30
CA ARG A 51 2.11 -14.85 -2.30
C ARG A 51 2.84 -14.40 -3.58
N GLU A 52 2.12 -14.35 -4.70
CA GLU A 52 2.66 -13.87 -5.97
C GLU A 52 3.11 -12.40 -5.85
N LEU A 53 2.23 -11.51 -5.40
CA LEU A 53 2.55 -10.09 -5.23
C LEU A 53 3.64 -9.87 -4.18
N ALA A 54 3.55 -10.54 -3.04
CA ALA A 54 4.57 -10.44 -1.99
C ALA A 54 5.95 -10.89 -2.49
N GLY A 55 6.02 -11.95 -3.28
CA GLY A 55 7.27 -12.39 -3.92
C GLY A 55 7.85 -11.34 -4.88
N MET A 56 7.02 -10.77 -5.74
CA MET A 56 7.47 -9.72 -6.68
C MET A 56 7.97 -8.46 -5.95
N MET A 57 7.31 -8.05 -4.86
CA MET A 57 7.79 -6.92 -4.04
C MET A 57 9.14 -7.25 -3.38
N HIS A 58 9.28 -8.47 -2.87
CA HIS A 58 10.55 -8.93 -2.30
C HIS A 58 11.70 -8.92 -3.31
N GLU A 59 11.45 -9.39 -4.53
CA GLU A 59 12.43 -9.36 -5.63
C GLU A 59 12.87 -7.92 -5.98
N LEU A 60 11.94 -6.95 -6.00
CA LEU A 60 12.30 -5.54 -6.21
C LEU A 60 13.27 -5.03 -5.13
N ALA A 61 13.08 -5.44 -3.88
CA ALA A 61 13.96 -5.03 -2.79
C ALA A 61 15.32 -5.75 -2.86
N LEU A 62 15.34 -7.05 -3.14
CA LEU A 62 16.57 -7.84 -3.25
C LEU A 62 17.43 -7.40 -4.43
N SER A 63 16.82 -7.03 -5.56
CA SER A 63 17.54 -6.50 -6.72
C SER A 63 18.08 -5.09 -6.52
N GLY A 64 17.66 -4.39 -5.45
CA GLY A 64 17.97 -2.99 -5.23
C GLY A 64 17.19 -2.02 -6.11
N SER A 65 16.18 -2.52 -6.85
CA SER A 65 15.32 -1.67 -7.71
C SER A 65 14.41 -0.76 -6.90
N ALA A 66 14.08 -1.13 -5.66
CA ALA A 66 13.30 -0.31 -4.74
C ALA A 66 13.69 -0.54 -3.28
N GLU A 67 13.62 0.51 -2.46
CA GLU A 67 13.65 0.40 -1.01
C GLU A 67 12.22 0.24 -0.49
N LEU A 68 11.93 -0.89 0.15
CA LEU A 68 10.61 -1.14 0.73
C LEU A 68 10.49 -0.57 2.14
N ASN A 69 9.39 0.12 2.39
CA ASN A 69 9.10 0.69 3.69
C ASN A 69 7.66 0.40 4.13
N TRP A 70 7.49 -0.17 5.32
CA TRP A 70 6.20 -0.28 5.96
C TRP A 70 5.77 1.06 6.56
N LEU A 71 4.69 1.62 6.05
CA LEU A 71 4.01 2.79 6.62
C LEU A 71 2.57 2.37 7.00
N THR A 72 2.42 1.71 8.14
CA THR A 72 1.19 1.01 8.52
C THR A 72 0.90 1.11 10.01
N THR A 73 -0.37 0.96 10.39
CA THR A 73 -0.78 0.81 11.80
C THR A 73 -0.27 -0.49 12.45
N TRP A 74 0.27 -1.41 11.65
CA TRP A 74 0.93 -2.63 12.12
C TRP A 74 2.40 -2.42 12.49
N GLN A 75 2.92 -1.20 12.40
CA GLN A 75 4.35 -0.88 12.61
C GLN A 75 5.06 -1.65 13.74
N PRO A 76 4.44 -1.95 14.92
CA PRO A 76 5.13 -2.69 15.96
C PRO A 76 5.34 -4.18 15.63
N TYR A 77 4.68 -4.67 14.59
CA TYR A 77 4.63 -6.10 14.24
C TYR A 77 5.20 -6.39 12.84
N CYS A 78 5.64 -5.39 12.07
CA CYS A 78 6.10 -5.57 10.71
C CYS A 78 7.22 -6.62 10.65
N SER A 79 8.39 -6.32 11.16
CA SER A 79 9.56 -7.19 11.10
C SER A 79 9.41 -8.52 11.86
N ARG A 80 8.56 -8.57 12.90
CA ARG A 80 8.41 -9.77 13.72
C ARG A 80 7.32 -10.71 13.25
N VAL A 81 6.34 -10.20 12.52
CA VAL A 81 5.13 -10.93 12.18
C VAL A 81 4.84 -10.89 10.69
N LEU A 82 4.78 -9.68 10.08
CA LEU A 82 4.38 -9.56 8.69
C LEU A 82 5.45 -10.11 7.74
N ASP A 83 6.72 -9.71 7.93
CA ASP A 83 7.79 -10.12 7.03
C ASP A 83 8.01 -11.64 7.02
N PRO A 84 8.13 -12.33 8.17
CA PRO A 84 8.21 -13.79 8.17
C PRO A 84 6.98 -14.47 7.56
N MET A 85 5.77 -13.89 7.78
CA MET A 85 4.53 -14.41 7.21
C MET A 85 4.51 -14.28 5.69
N LEU A 86 5.05 -13.18 5.15
CA LEU A 86 5.17 -12.94 3.71
C LEU A 86 6.31 -13.74 3.07
N GLY A 87 7.21 -14.30 3.87
CA GLY A 87 8.41 -14.99 3.42
C GLY A 87 9.54 -14.03 3.03
N TRP A 88 9.54 -12.82 3.61
CA TRP A 88 10.57 -11.82 3.36
C TRP A 88 11.77 -12.02 4.28
N ASP A 89 12.96 -11.78 3.75
CA ASP A 89 14.21 -11.88 4.51
C ASP A 89 14.33 -10.73 5.50
N PRO A 90 14.88 -10.98 6.70
CA PRO A 90 15.06 -9.93 7.69
C PRO A 90 15.93 -8.76 7.17
N GLY A 91 15.43 -7.54 7.31
CA GLY A 91 16.16 -6.32 6.95
C GLY A 91 16.05 -5.92 5.48
N VAL A 92 15.24 -6.62 4.68
CA VAL A 92 14.94 -6.24 3.29
C VAL A 92 14.05 -4.99 3.24
N GLU A 93 13.18 -4.86 4.22
CA GLU A 93 12.31 -3.70 4.37
C GLU A 93 12.61 -2.94 5.68
N ARG A 94 12.10 -1.71 5.76
CA ARG A 94 12.16 -0.88 6.96
C ARG A 94 10.76 -0.53 7.42
N THR A 95 10.59 -0.37 8.72
CA THR A 95 9.34 0.11 9.31
C THR A 95 9.46 1.58 9.67
N VAL A 96 8.63 2.40 9.05
CA VAL A 96 8.48 3.82 9.41
C VAL A 96 7.65 3.93 10.68
N ILE A 97 8.23 4.51 11.73
CA ILE A 97 7.53 4.74 12.99
C ILE A 97 6.84 6.10 12.92
N TRP A 98 5.58 6.12 12.53
CA TRP A 98 4.81 7.33 12.31
C TRP A 98 3.91 7.73 13.49
N TYR A 99 3.71 6.85 14.47
CA TYR A 99 3.03 7.16 15.72
C TYR A 99 3.59 6.33 16.86
N ASP A 100 3.42 6.80 18.10
CA ASP A 100 3.74 6.01 19.28
C ASP A 100 2.67 4.94 19.51
N PRO A 101 3.00 3.64 19.50
CA PRO A 101 2.02 2.57 19.65
C PRO A 101 1.45 2.45 21.07
N VAL A 102 2.06 3.10 22.06
CA VAL A 102 1.62 3.10 23.47
C VAL A 102 0.70 4.28 23.75
N THR A 103 1.16 5.50 23.43
CA THR A 103 0.42 6.74 23.69
C THR A 103 -0.54 7.12 22.57
N ASN A 104 -0.38 6.56 21.37
CA ASN A 104 -1.01 6.97 20.13
C ASN A 104 -0.68 8.42 19.69
N GLU A 105 0.34 9.02 20.25
CA GLU A 105 0.83 10.33 19.79
C GLU A 105 1.15 10.30 18.29
N ARG A 106 0.91 11.42 17.60
CA ARG A 106 1.07 11.60 16.17
C ARG A 106 0.10 10.81 15.29
N ARG A 107 -0.69 9.88 15.82
CA ARG A 107 -1.63 9.09 15.01
C ARG A 107 -2.67 9.95 14.27
N LEU A 108 -3.06 11.08 14.86
CA LEU A 108 -4.02 12.02 14.29
C LEU A 108 -3.44 12.81 13.09
N THR A 109 -2.11 12.88 12.95
CA THR A 109 -1.46 13.55 11.81
C THR A 109 -1.46 12.68 10.55
N GLY A 110 -1.76 11.39 10.69
CA GLY A 110 -1.81 10.43 9.60
C GLY A 110 -0.44 10.04 9.02
N LYS A 111 -0.47 9.14 8.07
CA LYS A 111 0.70 8.67 7.32
C LYS A 111 1.20 9.74 6.34
N LEU A 112 0.29 10.59 5.85
CA LEU A 112 0.62 11.68 4.94
C LEU A 112 1.73 12.59 5.49
N ALA A 113 1.76 12.85 6.80
CA ALA A 113 2.80 13.66 7.42
C ALA A 113 4.21 13.08 7.20
N GLU A 114 4.35 11.76 7.24
CA GLU A 114 5.63 11.08 7.00
C GLU A 114 6.01 11.13 5.51
N ILE A 115 5.06 10.96 4.61
CA ILE A 115 5.30 11.14 3.17
C ILE A 115 5.75 12.57 2.87
N MET A 116 5.07 13.57 3.41
CA MET A 116 5.49 14.98 3.25
C MET A 116 6.88 15.24 3.85
N SER A 117 7.22 14.58 4.95
CA SER A 117 8.56 14.64 5.55
C SER A 117 9.61 14.03 4.62
N ARG A 118 9.31 12.87 4.02
CA ARG A 118 10.20 12.23 3.04
C ARG A 118 10.38 13.10 1.79
N VAL A 119 9.32 13.68 1.24
CA VAL A 119 9.41 14.61 0.10
C VAL A 119 10.32 15.80 0.42
N ARG A 120 10.18 16.40 1.63
CA ARG A 120 11.08 17.51 2.06
C ARG A 120 12.51 17.03 2.24
N PHE A 121 12.73 15.80 2.65
CA PHE A 121 14.06 15.21 2.76
C PHE A 121 14.68 15.06 1.37
N GLU A 122 13.97 14.46 0.41
CA GLU A 122 14.46 14.26 -0.96
C GLU A 122 14.79 15.58 -1.67
N ARG A 123 14.02 16.65 -1.45
CA ARG A 123 14.33 17.98 -1.99
C ARG A 123 15.71 18.52 -1.58
N ARG A 124 16.34 17.99 -0.57
CA ARG A 124 17.65 18.41 -0.06
C ARG A 124 18.78 17.50 -0.50
N GLN A 125 18.47 16.43 -1.19
CA GLN A 125 19.46 15.50 -1.71
C GLN A 125 20.03 16.02 -3.04
N GLU A 126 21.27 15.67 -3.34
CA GLU A 126 21.88 15.93 -4.65
C GLU A 126 21.20 15.09 -5.74
N GLU A 127 20.84 13.85 -5.40
CA GLU A 127 20.12 12.90 -6.26
C GLU A 127 18.81 12.51 -5.57
N PRO A 128 17.73 13.28 -5.74
CA PRO A 128 16.46 12.98 -5.10
C PRO A 128 15.83 11.71 -5.68
N LEU A 129 15.36 10.83 -4.80
CA LEU A 129 14.74 9.57 -5.19
C LEU A 129 13.22 9.72 -5.40
N PRO A 130 12.66 9.06 -6.44
CA PRO A 130 11.22 9.00 -6.63
C PRO A 130 10.55 8.19 -5.51
N ILE A 131 9.28 8.50 -5.25
CA ILE A 131 8.52 7.87 -4.17
C ILE A 131 7.28 7.20 -4.74
N VAL A 132 7.04 5.93 -4.37
CA VAL A 132 5.75 5.27 -4.54
C VAL A 132 5.08 5.17 -3.18
N TRP A 133 3.90 5.76 -3.03
CA TRP A 133 3.09 5.66 -1.81
C TRP A 133 1.80 4.89 -2.09
N ILE A 134 1.63 3.75 -1.43
CA ILE A 134 0.48 2.85 -1.61
C ILE A 134 -0.32 2.83 -0.32
N ASP A 135 -1.54 3.35 -0.37
CA ASP A 135 -2.42 3.40 0.80
C ASP A 135 -3.89 3.50 0.38
N ASP A 136 -4.75 2.63 0.93
CA ASP A 136 -6.18 2.61 0.63
C ASP A 136 -6.98 3.63 1.45
N GLU A 137 -6.37 4.19 2.50
CA GLU A 137 -7.02 5.10 3.44
C GLU A 137 -6.60 6.56 3.29
N GLU A 138 -5.39 6.86 2.78
CA GLU A 138 -4.87 8.23 2.76
C GLU A 138 -4.42 8.72 1.37
N CYS A 139 -4.34 7.87 0.34
CA CYS A 139 -4.05 8.31 -1.04
C CYS A 139 -5.28 8.90 -1.71
N TYR A 140 -5.50 10.20 -1.55
CA TYR A 140 -6.62 10.95 -2.12
C TYR A 140 -6.17 12.22 -2.84
N SER A 141 -7.07 12.84 -3.58
CA SER A 141 -6.82 14.10 -4.27
C SER A 141 -6.37 15.22 -3.34
N THR A 142 -6.91 15.28 -2.11
CA THR A 142 -6.48 16.25 -1.09
C THR A 142 -5.05 16.02 -0.62
N SER A 143 -4.66 14.77 -0.42
CA SER A 143 -3.27 14.40 -0.09
C SER A 143 -2.33 14.71 -1.24
N LYS A 144 -2.76 14.43 -2.49
CA LYS A 144 -2.03 14.81 -3.70
C LYS A 144 -1.74 16.31 -3.74
N THR A 145 -2.76 17.14 -3.55
CA THR A 145 -2.59 18.62 -3.55
C THR A 145 -1.60 19.08 -2.47
N GLN A 146 -1.62 18.46 -1.28
CA GLN A 146 -0.67 18.79 -0.22
C GLN A 146 0.76 18.42 -0.59
N ILE A 147 0.98 17.26 -1.22
CA ILE A 147 2.30 16.84 -1.69
C ILE A 147 2.76 17.75 -2.84
N GLU A 148 1.89 18.08 -3.80
CA GLU A 148 2.18 19.02 -4.90
C GLU A 148 2.65 20.38 -4.40
N SER A 149 2.04 20.88 -3.31
CA SER A 149 2.43 22.17 -2.70
C SER A 149 3.85 22.20 -2.14
N LEU A 150 4.48 21.03 -1.96
CA LEU A 150 5.88 20.92 -1.54
C LEU A 150 6.87 21.00 -2.70
N GLU A 151 6.38 21.00 -3.95
CA GLU A 151 7.21 21.00 -5.16
C GLU A 151 8.28 19.89 -5.11
N PRO A 152 7.88 18.62 -5.19
CA PRO A 152 8.82 17.48 -5.09
C PRO A 152 9.95 17.60 -6.12
N ALA A 153 11.18 17.32 -5.72
CA ALA A 153 12.34 17.30 -6.60
C ALA A 153 12.44 16.04 -7.45
N ALA A 154 11.76 14.97 -7.06
CA ALA A 154 11.59 13.76 -7.85
C ALA A 154 10.10 13.36 -7.87
N PRO A 155 9.64 12.62 -8.90
CA PRO A 155 8.24 12.24 -9.01
C PRO A 155 7.71 11.43 -7.82
N VAL A 156 6.43 11.64 -7.48
CA VAL A 156 5.70 10.89 -6.46
C VAL A 156 4.51 10.21 -7.11
N LEU A 157 4.46 8.89 -7.08
CA LEU A 157 3.33 8.09 -7.49
C LEU A 157 2.52 7.67 -6.26
N MET A 158 1.30 8.17 -6.16
CA MET A 158 0.33 7.75 -5.16
C MET A 158 -0.58 6.68 -5.76
N VAL A 159 -0.72 5.56 -5.07
CA VAL A 159 -1.57 4.45 -5.50
C VAL A 159 -2.59 4.16 -4.42
N ARG A 160 -3.87 4.30 -4.74
CA ARG A 160 -4.97 3.91 -3.88
C ARG A 160 -5.62 2.62 -4.39
N PRO A 161 -5.28 1.47 -3.81
CA PRO A 161 -5.88 0.20 -4.19
C PRO A 161 -7.33 0.06 -3.71
N ASP A 162 -8.08 -0.84 -4.33
CA ASP A 162 -9.37 -1.27 -3.78
C ASP A 162 -9.15 -2.09 -2.50
N GLU A 163 -9.74 -1.69 -1.39
CA GLU A 163 -9.57 -2.33 -0.06
C GLU A 163 -9.91 -3.83 -0.05
N ARG A 164 -10.67 -4.32 -1.05
CA ARG A 164 -11.12 -5.70 -1.14
C ARG A 164 -10.12 -6.62 -1.81
N ILE A 165 -9.36 -6.11 -2.77
CA ILE A 165 -8.39 -6.88 -3.56
C ILE A 165 -6.94 -6.46 -3.32
N GLY A 166 -6.71 -5.28 -2.73
CA GLY A 166 -5.38 -4.68 -2.63
C GLY A 166 -4.90 -4.16 -4.00
N ILE A 167 -3.59 -4.08 -4.18
CA ILE A 167 -2.97 -3.66 -5.44
C ILE A 167 -3.45 -4.56 -6.57
N SER A 168 -4.03 -3.99 -7.63
CA SER A 168 -4.44 -4.72 -8.81
C SER A 168 -3.24 -5.03 -9.72
N ARG A 169 -3.42 -5.98 -10.68
CA ARG A 169 -2.39 -6.26 -11.69
C ARG A 169 -2.09 -5.06 -12.59
N ARG A 170 -3.08 -4.18 -12.82
CA ARG A 170 -2.91 -2.93 -13.55
C ARG A 170 -2.05 -1.95 -12.73
N GLN A 171 -2.39 -1.76 -11.45
CA GLN A 171 -1.63 -0.90 -10.56
C GLN A 171 -0.20 -1.40 -10.36
N TRP A 172 -0.02 -2.71 -10.28
CA TRP A 172 1.33 -3.29 -10.18
C TRP A 172 2.17 -2.97 -11.42
N ARG A 173 1.61 -3.09 -12.63
CA ARG A 173 2.31 -2.68 -13.85
C ARG A 173 2.68 -1.20 -13.83
N LEU A 174 1.73 -0.34 -13.43
CA LEU A 174 2.01 1.10 -13.29
C LEU A 174 3.15 1.38 -12.31
N ILE A 175 3.21 0.66 -11.19
CA ILE A 175 4.32 0.77 -10.24
C ILE A 175 5.65 0.33 -10.89
N CYS A 176 5.67 -0.77 -11.60
CA CYS A 176 6.87 -1.23 -12.31
C CYS A 176 7.31 -0.20 -13.37
N ASP A 177 6.38 0.29 -14.20
CA ASP A 177 6.68 1.31 -15.21
C ASP A 177 7.28 2.59 -14.57
N PHE A 178 6.75 3.00 -13.40
CA PHE A 178 7.27 4.13 -12.63
C PHE A 178 8.67 3.86 -12.06
N LEU A 179 8.94 2.65 -11.59
CA LEU A 179 10.26 2.27 -11.07
C LEU A 179 11.30 2.17 -12.18
N ASP A 180 10.89 1.75 -13.38
CA ASP A 180 11.75 1.64 -14.53
C ASP A 180 12.14 3.02 -15.08
N ASP A 181 11.19 3.94 -15.21
CA ASP A 181 11.43 5.33 -15.62
C ASP A 181 10.40 6.30 -15.02
N SER A 182 10.73 6.88 -13.88
CA SER A 182 9.88 7.87 -13.22
C SER A 182 9.87 9.25 -13.92
N SER A 183 10.85 9.54 -14.79
CA SER A 183 11.01 10.87 -15.41
C SER A 183 9.86 11.22 -16.36
N GLY A 184 9.20 10.21 -16.92
CA GLY A 184 8.01 10.36 -17.77
C GLY A 184 6.73 10.67 -17.01
N PHE A 185 6.73 10.64 -15.67
CA PHE A 185 5.56 10.89 -14.85
C PHE A 185 5.46 12.35 -14.40
N PRO A 186 4.23 12.87 -14.14
CA PRO A 186 4.06 14.16 -13.47
C PRO A 186 4.75 14.19 -12.09
N SER A 187 5.05 15.40 -11.60
CA SER A 187 5.68 15.58 -10.29
C SER A 187 4.92 14.88 -9.14
N VAL A 188 3.59 14.83 -9.24
CA VAL A 188 2.74 14.00 -8.36
C VAL A 188 1.62 13.37 -9.18
N SER A 189 1.55 12.07 -9.19
CA SER A 189 0.49 11.28 -9.83
C SER A 189 -0.37 10.59 -8.77
N LEU A 190 -1.65 10.42 -9.06
CA LEU A 190 -2.56 9.62 -8.24
C LEU A 190 -3.31 8.65 -9.12
N ASP A 191 -3.15 7.37 -8.81
CA ASP A 191 -3.91 6.28 -9.41
C ASP A 191 -4.87 5.69 -8.39
N GLU A 192 -6.16 5.72 -8.69
CA GLU A 192 -7.21 5.27 -7.79
C GLU A 192 -7.98 4.09 -8.36
N GLU A 193 -8.08 3.02 -7.58
CA GLU A 193 -9.03 1.91 -7.79
C GLU A 193 -9.87 1.75 -6.53
N GLY A 194 -11.16 1.55 -6.68
CA GLY A 194 -12.08 1.41 -5.56
C GLY A 194 -13.10 2.54 -5.47
N THR A 195 -14.10 2.33 -4.64
CA THR A 195 -15.14 3.33 -4.40
C THR A 195 -14.59 4.46 -3.54
N VAL A 196 -14.79 5.70 -3.97
CA VAL A 196 -14.57 6.87 -3.12
C VAL A 196 -15.47 6.72 -1.90
N ARG A 197 -14.89 6.49 -0.73
CA ARG A 197 -15.63 6.65 0.53
C ARG A 197 -15.72 8.13 0.80
N ASP A 198 -16.93 8.64 1.00
CA ASP A 198 -17.12 10.01 1.49
C ASP A 198 -16.35 10.17 2.81
N HIS A 199 -15.29 10.97 2.78
CA HIS A 199 -14.47 11.28 3.95
C HIS A 199 -15.23 11.96 5.10
N ALA A 200 -16.46 12.43 4.84
CA ALA A 200 -17.30 13.07 5.86
C ALA A 200 -17.70 12.14 7.01
N ALA A 201 -17.53 10.82 6.87
CA ALA A 201 -17.98 9.85 7.88
C ALA A 201 -16.89 9.43 8.90
N HIS A 202 -15.65 9.88 8.78
CA HIS A 202 -14.55 9.41 9.63
C HIS A 202 -13.86 10.49 10.48
N VAL A 203 -14.34 11.72 10.44
CA VAL A 203 -13.89 12.79 11.35
C VAL A 203 -14.91 12.94 12.49
N GLY A 204 -15.13 11.86 13.19
CA GLY A 204 -16.02 11.89 14.34
C GLY A 204 -16.15 10.51 14.99
N LEU A 205 -15.15 10.13 15.76
CA LEU A 205 -15.26 9.34 17.00
C LEU A 205 -13.86 9.11 17.57
#